data_cab258edf84a3e107d69b45f8e365d7b
#
_entry.id   cab258edf84a3e107d69b45f8e365d7b
#
_cell.length_a   1.000
_cell.length_b   1.000
_cell.length_c   1.000
_cell.angle_alpha   90.00
_cell.angle_beta   90.00
_cell.angle_gamma   90.00
#
_symmetry.space_group_name_H-M   'P 1'
#
loop_
_entity.id
_entity.type
_entity.pdbx_description
1 polymer ?
#
loop_
_entity_poly.entity_id
_entity_poly.type
_entity_poly.pdbx_seq_one_letter_code
_entity_poly.pdbx_strand_id
1 'polypeptide(L)'
;MISFENDYLEGAHEKVLNRLVETNRIQAAGYGFDDFSAQAADKIRQRIDCPDATIRFLVGGTQTNQVVINSMLDSYEGVISADTGHVAVHEGGAIEFSGHKVLTIPSQEGKITAQDVENYIETFESDFKKEHMVYPGMVYISPVSYTHLRAHETDSY
;
A
#
# COMPACT_ATOMS: atom_id res chain seq x y z
N MET A 1 27.65 -13.71 5.40
CA MET A 1 26.55 -14.65 5.04
C MET A 1 25.42 -13.76 4.53
N ILE A 2 24.92 -14.00 3.33
CA ILE A 2 23.77 -13.25 2.80
C ILE A 2 22.51 -13.94 3.33
N SER A 3 21.60 -13.18 3.95
CA SER A 3 20.29 -13.65 4.39
C SER A 3 19.24 -13.34 3.31
N PHE A 4 18.33 -14.27 3.08
CA PHE A 4 17.17 -14.11 2.21
C PHE A 4 15.85 -14.16 3.00
N GLU A 5 15.90 -13.86 4.30
CA GLU A 5 14.74 -13.91 5.18
C GLU A 5 13.73 -12.80 4.86
N ASN A 6 14.24 -11.59 4.60
CA ASN A 6 13.44 -10.45 4.14
C ASN A 6 14.36 -9.37 3.53
N ASP A 7 13.77 -8.32 2.99
CA ASP A 7 14.45 -7.23 2.26
C ASP A 7 14.82 -6.02 3.13
N TYR A 8 14.61 -6.08 4.45
CA TYR A 8 14.89 -4.99 5.39
C TYR A 8 15.86 -5.36 6.53
N LEU A 9 16.68 -6.39 6.33
CA LEU A 9 17.67 -6.82 7.33
C LEU A 9 18.90 -5.91 7.38
N GLU A 10 19.20 -5.23 6.30
CA GLU A 10 20.36 -4.37 6.17
C GLU A 10 19.98 -2.89 6.27
N GLY A 11 20.97 -2.04 6.56
CA GLY A 11 20.81 -0.59 6.58
C GLY A 11 20.64 0.00 5.17
N ALA A 12 20.57 1.31 5.10
CA ALA A 12 20.42 2.00 3.83
C ALA A 12 21.68 1.84 2.94
N HIS A 13 21.45 1.79 1.63
CA HIS A 13 22.52 1.76 0.64
C HIS A 13 23.53 2.91 0.85
N GLU A 14 24.81 2.65 0.62
CA GLU A 14 25.91 3.60 0.85
C GLU A 14 25.68 5.00 0.27
N LYS A 15 25.12 5.10 -0.95
CA LYS A 15 24.80 6.40 -1.56
C LYS A 15 23.75 7.18 -0.78
N VAL A 16 22.79 6.50 -0.14
CA VAL A 16 21.77 7.13 0.71
C VAL A 16 22.41 7.64 2.00
N LEU A 17 23.24 6.82 2.64
CA LEU A 17 23.97 7.22 3.85
C LEU A 17 24.88 8.42 3.60
N ASN A 18 25.67 8.41 2.51
CA ASN A 18 26.53 9.52 2.14
C ASN A 18 25.70 10.79 1.90
N ARG A 19 24.56 10.69 1.22
CA ARG A 19 23.67 11.84 1.00
C ARG A 19 23.12 12.39 2.31
N LEU A 20 22.75 11.53 3.25
CA LEU A 20 22.32 11.97 4.58
C LEU A 20 23.42 12.73 5.32
N VAL A 21 24.66 12.24 5.26
CA VAL A 21 25.82 12.92 5.88
C VAL A 21 26.04 14.30 5.24
N GLU A 22 26.04 14.40 3.91
CA GLU A 22 26.22 15.66 3.17
C GLU A 22 25.15 16.71 3.52
N THR A 23 23.91 16.26 3.69
CA THR A 23 22.77 17.16 3.90
C THR A 23 22.41 17.39 5.37
N ASN A 24 23.07 16.70 6.29
CA ASN A 24 22.71 16.66 7.71
C ASN A 24 22.67 18.03 8.41
N ARG A 25 23.41 19.02 7.90
CA ARG A 25 23.47 20.37 8.47
C ARG A 25 22.66 21.40 7.68
N ILE A 26 21.96 20.97 6.63
CA ILE A 26 21.12 21.86 5.83
C ILE A 26 19.84 22.12 6.61
N GLN A 27 19.53 23.38 6.84
CA GLN A 27 18.24 23.78 7.41
C GLN A 27 17.19 23.77 6.29
N ALA A 28 16.20 22.91 6.43
CA ALA A 28 15.14 22.76 5.45
C ALA A 28 13.77 22.99 6.10
N ALA A 29 12.80 23.42 5.31
CA ALA A 29 11.42 23.56 5.75
C ALA A 29 10.85 22.17 6.12
N GLY A 30 9.95 22.13 7.09
CA GLY A 30 9.24 20.90 7.46
C GLY A 30 8.02 20.62 6.59
N TYR A 31 7.34 19.51 6.90
CA TYR A 31 6.02 19.17 6.34
C TYR A 31 5.99 18.95 4.81
N GLY A 32 7.12 18.58 4.21
CA GLY A 32 7.23 18.33 2.77
C GLY A 32 7.32 19.60 1.91
N PHE A 33 7.57 20.75 2.52
CA PHE A 33 7.78 22.03 1.80
C PHE A 33 9.26 22.30 1.49
N ASP A 34 10.12 21.32 1.73
CA ASP A 34 11.55 21.40 1.46
C ASP A 34 11.89 21.04 0.02
N ASP A 35 13.04 21.52 -0.44
CA ASP A 35 13.53 21.28 -1.80
C ASP A 35 13.85 19.82 -2.09
N PHE A 36 14.20 19.02 -1.07
CA PHE A 36 14.47 17.57 -1.24
C PHE A 36 13.19 16.83 -1.58
N SER A 37 12.11 17.13 -0.86
CA SER A 37 10.77 16.56 -1.12
C SER A 37 10.26 16.97 -2.51
N ALA A 38 10.43 18.24 -2.89
CA ALA A 38 10.03 18.72 -4.21
C ALA A 38 10.79 17.99 -5.33
N GLN A 39 12.13 17.92 -5.25
CA GLN A 39 12.97 17.21 -6.22
C GLN A 39 12.65 15.71 -6.29
N ALA A 40 12.39 15.08 -5.15
CA ALA A 40 12.00 13.67 -5.12
C ALA A 40 10.65 13.45 -5.82
N ALA A 41 9.65 14.30 -5.56
CA ALA A 41 8.35 14.24 -6.22
C ALA A 41 8.47 14.41 -7.75
N ASP A 42 9.31 15.34 -8.21
CA ASP A 42 9.53 15.54 -9.64
C ASP A 42 10.21 14.33 -10.31
N LYS A 43 11.20 13.72 -9.66
CA LYS A 43 11.83 12.50 -10.16
C LYS A 43 10.84 11.34 -10.25
N ILE A 44 9.95 11.20 -9.28
CA ILE A 44 8.90 10.18 -9.30
C ILE A 44 7.95 10.44 -10.47
N ARG A 45 7.44 11.67 -10.65
CA ARG A 45 6.58 12.03 -11.79
C ARG A 45 7.22 11.67 -13.12
N GLN A 46 8.50 12.01 -13.29
CA GLN A 46 9.26 11.67 -14.49
C GLN A 46 9.37 10.15 -14.68
N ARG A 47 9.63 9.41 -13.60
CA ARG A 47 9.83 7.95 -13.68
C ARG A 47 8.56 7.19 -14.03
N ILE A 48 7.40 7.66 -13.57
CA ILE A 48 6.09 7.07 -13.85
C ILE A 48 5.40 7.66 -15.10
N ASP A 49 6.06 8.57 -15.79
CA ASP A 49 5.51 9.30 -16.95
C ASP A 49 4.14 9.94 -16.68
N CYS A 50 4.00 10.55 -15.50
CA CYS A 50 2.76 11.19 -15.08
C CYS A 50 3.07 12.56 -14.43
N PRO A 51 3.20 13.64 -15.23
CA PRO A 51 3.64 14.96 -14.74
C PRO A 51 2.67 15.59 -13.75
N ASP A 52 1.39 15.26 -13.85
CA ASP A 52 0.33 15.82 -12.99
C ASP A 52 0.06 14.98 -11.73
N ALA A 53 0.81 13.89 -11.51
CA ALA A 53 0.61 13.04 -10.34
C ALA A 53 0.88 13.80 -9.04
N THR A 54 -0.05 13.71 -8.10
CA THR A 54 0.15 14.21 -6.74
C THR A 54 0.98 13.20 -5.94
N ILE A 55 2.17 13.60 -5.51
CA ILE A 55 3.07 12.77 -4.72
C ILE A 55 3.02 13.23 -3.26
N ARG A 56 2.87 12.27 -2.34
CA ARG A 56 2.92 12.49 -0.89
C ARG A 56 3.88 11.49 -0.27
N PHE A 57 4.67 11.95 0.69
CA PHE A 57 5.58 11.11 1.47
C PHE A 57 4.97 10.86 2.84
N LEU A 58 4.85 9.59 3.21
CA LEU A 58 4.30 9.12 4.47
C LEU A 58 5.35 8.27 5.21
N VAL A 59 5.12 8.00 6.50
CA VAL A 59 6.12 7.36 7.37
C VAL A 59 6.37 5.89 7.01
N GLY A 60 5.36 5.21 6.45
CA GLY A 60 5.48 3.79 6.11
C GLY A 60 4.24 3.25 5.39
N GLY A 61 4.31 1.99 4.95
CA GLY A 61 3.26 1.35 4.15
C GLY A 61 1.93 1.27 4.89
N THR A 62 1.94 0.86 6.15
CA THR A 62 0.73 0.77 6.97
C THR A 62 0.02 2.12 7.12
N GLN A 63 0.76 3.21 7.39
CA GLN A 63 0.17 4.54 7.42
C GLN A 63 -0.38 4.95 6.04
N THR A 64 0.33 4.61 4.97
CA THR A 64 -0.11 4.90 3.61
C THR A 64 -1.44 4.20 3.31
N ASN A 65 -1.54 2.90 3.60
CA ASN A 65 -2.75 2.13 3.39
C ASN A 65 -3.92 2.69 4.21
N GLN A 66 -3.69 2.96 5.49
CA GLN A 66 -4.69 3.53 6.39
C GLN A 66 -5.21 4.89 5.88
N VAL A 67 -4.32 5.80 5.53
CA VAL A 67 -4.69 7.15 5.07
C VAL A 67 -5.44 7.09 3.74
N VAL A 68 -4.96 6.29 2.77
CA VAL A 68 -5.59 6.17 1.45
C VAL A 68 -6.97 5.55 1.59
N ILE A 69 -7.08 4.41 2.24
CA ILE A 69 -8.37 3.70 2.39
C ILE A 69 -9.37 4.57 3.13
N ASN A 70 -8.98 5.18 4.25
CA ASN A 70 -9.86 6.06 5.02
C ASN A 70 -10.28 7.33 4.26
N SER A 71 -9.44 7.84 3.36
CA SER A 71 -9.78 9.05 2.59
C SER A 71 -10.65 8.79 1.38
N MET A 72 -10.75 7.55 0.93
CA MET A 72 -11.45 7.16 -0.30
C MET A 72 -12.76 6.42 -0.05
N LEU A 73 -13.00 5.95 1.16
CA LEU A 73 -14.20 5.21 1.54
C LEU A 73 -15.15 6.04 2.40
N ASP A 74 -16.43 5.86 2.19
CA ASP A 74 -17.47 6.32 3.12
C ASP A 74 -17.51 5.43 4.36
N SER A 75 -18.05 5.95 5.47
CA SER A 75 -18.02 5.30 6.79
C SER A 75 -18.71 3.92 6.86
N TYR A 76 -19.60 3.63 5.91
CA TYR A 76 -20.28 2.33 5.78
C TYR A 76 -19.60 1.37 4.81
N GLU A 77 -18.51 1.79 4.17
CA GLU A 77 -17.79 1.02 3.17
C GLU A 77 -16.58 0.29 3.75
N GLY A 78 -16.23 -0.80 3.09
CA GLY A 78 -15.06 -1.61 3.38
C GLY A 78 -14.20 -1.87 2.14
N VAL A 79 -13.01 -2.38 2.37
CA VAL A 79 -12.03 -2.67 1.33
C VAL A 79 -11.91 -4.17 1.10
N ILE A 80 -12.11 -4.61 -0.14
CA ILE A 80 -11.87 -5.99 -0.56
C ILE A 80 -10.36 -6.23 -0.64
N SER A 81 -9.89 -7.35 -0.09
CA SER A 81 -8.51 -7.82 -0.16
C SER A 81 -8.44 -9.33 -0.24
N ALA A 82 -7.33 -9.86 -0.78
CA ALA A 82 -7.01 -11.27 -0.57
C ALA A 82 -6.97 -11.60 0.92
N ASP A 83 -7.37 -12.80 1.32
CA ASP A 83 -7.30 -13.27 2.71
C ASP A 83 -5.87 -13.30 3.26
N THR A 84 -4.86 -13.36 2.39
CA THR A 84 -3.43 -13.24 2.69
C THR A 84 -2.89 -11.83 2.43
N GLY A 85 -3.74 -10.87 2.04
CA GLY A 85 -3.33 -9.50 1.74
C GLY A 85 -2.75 -8.79 2.97
N HIS A 86 -1.75 -7.93 2.76
CA HIS A 86 -1.02 -7.27 3.84
C HIS A 86 -1.95 -6.52 4.80
N VAL A 87 -2.95 -5.80 4.28
CA VAL A 87 -3.95 -5.08 5.09
C VAL A 87 -4.83 -5.99 5.94
N ALA A 88 -4.99 -7.27 5.53
CA ALA A 88 -5.80 -8.25 6.26
C ALA A 88 -5.02 -8.92 7.39
N VAL A 89 -3.69 -9.15 7.23
CA VAL A 89 -2.94 -10.07 8.11
C VAL A 89 -1.74 -9.44 8.82
N HIS A 90 -1.17 -8.34 8.33
CA HIS A 90 0.12 -7.82 8.82
C HIS A 90 0.11 -6.36 9.30
N GLU A 91 -1.03 -5.69 9.35
CA GLU A 91 -1.11 -4.27 9.73
C GLU A 91 -1.72 -4.01 11.12
N GLY A 92 -1.87 -5.06 11.93
CA GLY A 92 -2.31 -4.90 13.33
C GLY A 92 -3.70 -4.26 13.49
N GLY A 93 -4.58 -4.41 12.50
CA GLY A 93 -5.91 -3.81 12.50
C GLY A 93 -5.92 -2.31 12.19
N ALA A 94 -4.93 -1.80 11.46
CA ALA A 94 -4.84 -0.37 11.13
C ALA A 94 -6.05 0.13 10.30
N ILE A 95 -6.57 -0.71 9.41
CA ILE A 95 -7.74 -0.35 8.59
C ILE A 95 -9.00 -0.32 9.45
N GLU A 96 -9.20 -1.32 10.29
CA GLU A 96 -10.32 -1.40 11.24
C GLU A 96 -10.28 -0.25 12.25
N PHE A 97 -9.09 0.16 12.69
CA PHE A 97 -8.90 1.32 13.55
C PHE A 97 -9.42 2.62 12.91
N SER A 98 -9.30 2.76 11.59
CA SER A 98 -9.86 3.91 10.86
C SER A 98 -11.38 3.81 10.61
N GLY A 99 -12.02 2.74 11.06
CA GLY A 99 -13.47 2.56 10.99
C GLY A 99 -13.95 1.76 9.78
N HIS A 100 -13.04 1.23 8.95
CA HIS A 100 -13.37 0.44 7.77
C HIS A 100 -13.10 -1.05 7.99
N LYS A 101 -13.92 -1.89 7.41
CA LYS A 101 -13.74 -3.34 7.47
C LYS A 101 -12.91 -3.83 6.29
N VAL A 102 -11.97 -4.73 6.54
CA VAL A 102 -11.34 -5.51 5.49
C VAL A 102 -12.25 -6.68 5.13
N LEU A 103 -12.71 -6.72 3.87
CA LEU A 103 -13.56 -7.73 3.28
C LEU A 103 -12.67 -8.73 2.55
N THR A 104 -12.39 -9.87 3.17
CA THR A 104 -11.45 -10.83 2.61
C THR A 104 -12.10 -11.77 1.61
N ILE A 105 -11.40 -12.03 0.50
CA ILE A 105 -11.72 -13.05 -0.50
C ILE A 105 -10.67 -14.16 -0.40
N PRO A 106 -11.06 -15.45 -0.43
CA PRO A 106 -10.11 -16.55 -0.50
C PRO A 106 -9.16 -16.40 -1.69
N SER A 107 -7.88 -16.53 -1.45
CA SER A 107 -6.85 -16.37 -2.48
C SER A 107 -6.22 -17.70 -2.87
N GLN A 108 -5.75 -17.79 -4.12
CA GLN A 108 -4.91 -18.89 -4.58
C GLN A 108 -3.48 -18.39 -4.75
N GLU A 109 -2.56 -18.95 -3.99
CA GLU A 109 -1.15 -18.51 -3.95
C GLU A 109 -1.00 -16.99 -3.69
N GLY A 110 -1.88 -16.44 -2.84
CA GLY A 110 -1.87 -15.00 -2.49
C GLY A 110 -2.48 -14.08 -3.56
N LYS A 111 -3.13 -14.64 -4.59
CA LYS A 111 -3.72 -13.87 -5.70
C LYS A 111 -5.24 -14.01 -5.70
N ILE A 112 -5.90 -12.91 -6.03
CA ILE A 112 -7.32 -12.86 -6.37
C ILE A 112 -7.45 -12.39 -7.82
N THR A 113 -8.48 -12.82 -8.51
CA THR A 113 -8.78 -12.44 -9.88
C THR A 113 -9.93 -11.42 -9.94
N ALA A 114 -10.08 -10.75 -11.07
CA ALA A 114 -11.26 -9.91 -11.30
C ALA A 114 -12.56 -10.69 -11.13
N GLN A 115 -12.59 -11.96 -11.57
CA GLN A 115 -13.76 -12.82 -11.43
C GLN A 115 -14.10 -13.13 -9.95
N ASP A 116 -13.09 -13.29 -9.08
CA ASP A 116 -13.33 -13.49 -7.64
C ASP A 116 -13.98 -12.25 -7.03
N VAL A 117 -13.55 -11.06 -7.44
CA VAL A 117 -14.13 -9.79 -7.01
C VAL A 117 -15.57 -9.65 -7.53
N GLU A 118 -15.81 -9.93 -8.81
CA GLU A 118 -17.14 -9.91 -9.41
C GLU A 118 -18.10 -10.86 -8.68
N ASN A 119 -17.69 -12.10 -8.45
CA ASN A 119 -18.48 -13.10 -7.70
C ASN A 119 -18.80 -12.63 -6.28
N TYR A 120 -17.87 -11.96 -5.61
CA TYR A 120 -18.09 -11.39 -4.29
C TYR A 120 -19.16 -10.29 -4.34
N ILE A 121 -19.04 -9.36 -5.31
CA ILE A 121 -20.01 -8.25 -5.48
C ILE A 121 -21.39 -8.80 -5.87
N GLU A 122 -21.48 -9.76 -6.78
CA GLU A 122 -22.76 -10.40 -7.15
C GLU A 122 -23.42 -11.08 -5.95
N THR A 123 -22.64 -11.78 -5.13
CA THR A 123 -23.14 -12.40 -3.90
C THR A 123 -23.66 -11.34 -2.93
N PHE A 124 -22.94 -10.25 -2.74
CA PHE A 124 -23.36 -9.14 -1.90
C PHE A 124 -24.62 -8.49 -2.44
N GLU A 125 -24.70 -8.18 -3.75
CA GLU A 125 -25.86 -7.53 -4.36
C GLU A 125 -27.12 -8.39 -4.35
N SER A 126 -26.98 -9.71 -4.39
CA SER A 126 -28.11 -10.66 -4.33
C SER A 126 -28.63 -10.89 -2.91
N ASP A 127 -27.90 -10.48 -1.87
CA ASP A 127 -28.34 -10.64 -0.49
C ASP A 127 -29.43 -9.59 -0.15
N PHE A 128 -30.61 -10.07 0.25
CA PHE A 128 -31.73 -9.19 0.64
C PHE A 128 -31.44 -8.36 1.91
N LYS A 129 -30.41 -8.69 2.67
CA LYS A 129 -29.94 -7.99 3.86
C LYS A 129 -28.74 -7.08 3.62
N LYS A 130 -28.33 -6.86 2.37
CA LYS A 130 -27.14 -6.08 2.03
C LYS A 130 -27.11 -4.67 2.66
N GLU A 131 -28.26 -4.07 2.92
CA GLU A 131 -28.38 -2.76 3.58
C GLU A 131 -27.91 -2.79 5.05
N HIS A 132 -27.74 -3.96 5.64
CA HIS A 132 -27.19 -4.17 6.98
C HIS A 132 -25.72 -4.64 6.97
N MET A 133 -25.13 -4.74 5.80
CA MET A 133 -23.76 -5.22 5.60
C MET A 133 -22.83 -4.06 5.26
N VAL A 134 -21.53 -4.27 5.48
CA VAL A 134 -20.51 -3.32 5.02
C VAL A 134 -20.45 -3.36 3.50
N TYR A 135 -20.62 -2.21 2.86
CA TYR A 135 -20.61 -2.09 1.40
C TYR A 135 -19.18 -2.23 0.84
N PRO A 136 -18.94 -3.04 -0.20
CA PRO A 136 -17.63 -3.17 -0.83
C PRO A 136 -17.32 -1.93 -1.70
N GLY A 137 -16.59 -0.96 -1.15
CA GLY A 137 -16.31 0.32 -1.81
C GLY A 137 -14.98 0.38 -2.55
N MET A 138 -14.03 -0.52 -2.25
CA MET A 138 -12.69 -0.50 -2.81
C MET A 138 -12.13 -1.91 -2.94
N VAL A 139 -11.20 -2.09 -3.89
CA VAL A 139 -10.35 -3.29 -4.00
C VAL A 139 -8.91 -2.87 -3.73
N TYR A 140 -8.28 -3.52 -2.75
CA TYR A 140 -6.86 -3.37 -2.44
C TYR A 140 -6.06 -4.52 -3.05
N ILE A 141 -5.06 -4.16 -3.84
CA ILE A 141 -4.13 -5.10 -4.44
C ILE A 141 -2.71 -4.68 -4.05
N SER A 142 -1.95 -5.60 -3.45
CA SER A 142 -0.53 -5.45 -3.21
C SER A 142 0.24 -6.35 -4.18
N PRO A 143 0.78 -5.82 -5.28
CA PRO A 143 1.50 -6.63 -6.26
C PRO A 143 2.85 -7.15 -5.72
N VAL A 144 3.35 -6.55 -4.65
CA VAL A 144 4.55 -7.00 -3.94
C VAL A 144 4.19 -7.34 -2.51
N SER A 145 4.31 -8.61 -2.12
CA SER A 145 4.22 -9.02 -0.72
C SER A 145 5.63 -9.18 -0.17
N TYR A 146 5.95 -8.45 0.89
CA TYR A 146 7.25 -8.57 1.59
C TYR A 146 7.52 -9.99 2.12
N THR A 147 6.49 -10.77 2.31
CA THR A 147 6.58 -12.16 2.77
C THR A 147 6.61 -13.19 1.66
N HIS A 148 6.40 -12.80 0.39
CA HIS A 148 6.24 -13.72 -0.74
C HIS A 148 7.02 -13.29 -1.99
N LEU A 149 8.07 -12.47 -1.85
CA LEU A 149 8.98 -12.16 -2.95
C LEU A 149 9.62 -13.46 -3.44
N ARG A 150 9.19 -13.94 -4.61
CA ARG A 150 9.84 -15.06 -5.30
C ARG A 150 10.99 -14.51 -6.14
N ALA A 151 12.08 -15.25 -6.21
CA ALA A 151 13.30 -14.88 -6.96
C ALA A 151 13.08 -14.57 -8.46
N HIS A 152 11.89 -14.84 -8.99
CA HIS A 152 11.53 -14.59 -10.41
C HIS A 152 10.88 -13.23 -10.66
N GLU A 153 10.54 -12.46 -9.61
CA GLU A 153 9.86 -11.17 -9.77
C GLU A 153 10.82 -9.98 -9.93
N THR A 154 12.12 -10.24 -9.80
CA THR A 154 13.16 -9.23 -9.96
C THR A 154 13.63 -9.02 -11.41
N ASP A 155 13.22 -9.88 -12.34
CA ASP A 155 13.64 -9.82 -13.75
C ASP A 155 12.71 -8.98 -14.66
N SER A 156 11.74 -8.24 -14.11
CA SER A 156 10.71 -7.52 -14.87
C SER A 156 10.80 -5.99 -14.78
N TYR A 157 11.95 -5.43 -14.36
CA TYR A 157 12.14 -3.98 -14.29
C TYR A 157 13.38 -3.52 -15.04
#